data_1ee541503cf7a29ff77f8ef5106be15c
#
_entry.id   1ee541503cf7a29ff77f8ef5106be15c
#
_cell.length_a   1.000
_cell.length_b   1.000
_cell.length_c   1.000
_cell.angle_alpha   90.00
_cell.angle_beta   90.00
_cell.angle_gamma   90.00
#
_symmetry.space_group_name_H-M   'P 1'
#
loop_
_entity.id
_entity.type
_entity.pdbx_description
1 polymer ?
#
loop_
_entity_poly.entity_id
_entity_poly.type
_entity_poly.pdbx_seq_one_letter_code
_entity_poly.pdbx_strand_id
1 'polypeptide(L)'
;MFCGVTARNTCDLLNKTNEKNFSYIGVDLFGGDQSEKKDEIKPKFLKDQKFSNPLKNIYYNYILRENLNSIQSVSRLLKGYRDNIRLIAGDTNKVLKEIDLQNIDFTFLDGGHSYQTVINDLTILYDSMKDKKKVILCDDYGKESYIPEVEKAINDFTKKNNLKLNLIENRFAEIIT
;
A
#
# COMPACT_ATOMS: atom_id res chain seq x y z
N MET A 1 4.25 1.02 0.03
CA MET A 1 4.78 0.35 -1.21
C MET A 1 6.31 0.38 -1.20
N PHE A 2 6.91 -0.29 -0.23
CA PHE A 2 8.37 -0.21 -0.01
C PHE A 2 9.15 -0.65 -1.25
N CYS A 3 9.97 0.25 -1.80
CA CYS A 3 10.80 0.05 -3.01
C CYS A 3 10.06 -0.52 -4.23
N GLY A 4 8.74 -0.51 -4.25
CA GLY A 4 7.92 -1.01 -5.36
C GLY A 4 7.87 -2.53 -5.55
N VAL A 5 8.39 -3.32 -4.60
CA VAL A 5 8.45 -4.79 -4.75
C VAL A 5 7.05 -5.40 -4.77
N THR A 6 6.17 -5.02 -3.84
CA THR A 6 4.77 -5.47 -3.83
C THR A 6 4.07 -5.09 -5.13
N ALA A 7 4.21 -3.84 -5.58
CA ALA A 7 3.65 -3.38 -6.84
C ALA A 7 4.14 -4.20 -8.04
N ARG A 8 5.44 -4.51 -8.10
CA ARG A 8 6.03 -5.33 -9.14
C ARG A 8 5.44 -6.73 -9.16
N ASN A 9 5.39 -7.39 -7.99
CA ASN A 9 4.83 -8.75 -7.89
C ASN A 9 3.34 -8.77 -8.28
N THR A 10 2.59 -7.76 -7.87
CA THR A 10 1.18 -7.61 -8.24
C THR A 10 1.02 -7.44 -9.76
N CYS A 11 1.78 -6.55 -10.37
CA CYS A 11 1.75 -6.36 -11.82
C CYS A 11 2.19 -7.61 -12.61
N ASP A 12 3.22 -8.31 -12.13
CA ASP A 12 3.66 -9.58 -12.73
C ASP A 12 2.56 -10.65 -12.67
N LEU A 13 1.82 -10.74 -11.55
CA LEU A 13 0.68 -11.65 -11.40
C LEU A 13 -0.48 -11.25 -12.31
N LEU A 14 -0.90 -9.99 -12.27
CA LEU A 14 -1.99 -9.48 -13.12
C LEU A 14 -1.69 -9.67 -14.61
N ASN A 15 -0.44 -9.44 -15.01
CA ASN A 15 -0.02 -9.66 -16.39
C ASN A 15 -0.13 -11.11 -16.84
N LYS A 16 0.13 -12.07 -15.93
CA LYS A 16 -0.01 -13.51 -16.22
C LYS A 16 -1.45 -13.96 -16.30
N THR A 17 -2.34 -13.37 -15.48
CA THR A 17 -3.74 -13.80 -15.35
C THR A 17 -4.67 -13.07 -16.31
N ASN A 18 -4.38 -11.81 -16.67
CA ASN A 18 -5.26 -10.93 -17.42
C ASN A 18 -4.67 -10.47 -18.76
N GLU A 19 -3.59 -11.10 -19.25
CA GLU A 19 -2.98 -10.80 -20.55
C GLU A 19 -2.72 -9.30 -20.80
N LYS A 20 -2.19 -8.61 -19.79
CA LYS A 20 -1.97 -7.14 -19.77
C LYS A 20 -3.23 -6.27 -19.72
N ASN A 21 -4.41 -6.85 -19.62
CA ASN A 21 -5.66 -6.11 -19.50
C ASN A 21 -5.95 -5.78 -18.03
N PHE A 22 -5.13 -4.92 -17.44
CA PHE A 22 -5.33 -4.44 -16.07
C PHE A 22 -4.90 -2.96 -15.94
N SER A 23 -5.42 -2.30 -14.92
CA SER A 23 -4.97 -0.99 -14.45
C SER A 23 -4.50 -1.09 -13.00
N TYR A 24 -3.39 -0.48 -12.67
CA TYR A 24 -2.82 -0.45 -11.33
C TYR A 24 -2.60 0.99 -10.87
N ILE A 25 -3.16 1.34 -9.71
CA ILE A 25 -2.91 2.64 -9.07
C ILE A 25 -2.14 2.39 -7.78
N GLY A 26 -0.95 2.95 -7.68
CA GLY A 26 -0.12 2.89 -6.47
C GLY A 26 -0.03 4.25 -5.79
N VAL A 27 -0.47 4.32 -4.54
CA VAL A 27 -0.36 5.52 -3.69
C VAL A 27 0.66 5.25 -2.59
N ASP A 28 1.62 6.14 -2.41
CA ASP A 28 2.66 6.04 -1.37
C ASP A 28 3.27 7.42 -1.13
N LEU A 29 3.87 7.63 0.04
CA LEU A 29 4.63 8.85 0.34
C LEU A 29 5.93 8.95 -0.47
N PHE A 30 6.43 7.83 -1.01
CA PHE A 30 7.68 7.72 -1.77
C PHE A 30 8.89 8.39 -1.10
N GLY A 31 9.01 8.24 0.21
CA GLY A 31 10.06 8.88 1.00
C GLY A 31 9.85 10.39 1.22
N GLY A 32 8.66 10.91 0.92
CA GLY A 32 8.29 12.29 1.23
C GLY A 32 8.33 12.60 2.73
N ASP A 33 8.31 13.89 3.06
CA ASP A 33 8.43 14.35 4.45
C ASP A 33 7.25 13.88 5.30
N GLN A 34 7.53 13.06 6.30
CA GLN A 34 6.58 12.56 7.29
C GLN A 34 6.51 13.48 8.52
N SER A 35 7.08 14.69 8.44
CA SER A 35 7.25 15.59 9.59
C SER A 35 5.93 16.04 10.24
N GLU A 36 4.81 15.97 9.53
CA GLU A 36 3.51 16.41 10.02
C GLU A 36 2.75 15.36 10.84
N LYS A 37 3.16 14.07 10.83
CA LYS A 37 2.48 13.00 11.56
C LYS A 37 3.31 12.53 12.75
N LYS A 38 2.97 13.03 13.94
CA LYS A 38 3.63 12.65 15.22
C LYS A 38 3.39 11.19 15.63
N ASP A 39 2.38 10.52 15.07
CA ASP A 39 1.86 9.24 15.59
C ASP A 39 2.24 8.01 14.74
N GLU A 40 2.89 8.19 13.59
CA GLU A 40 3.35 7.06 12.78
C GLU A 40 4.77 6.65 13.17
N ILE A 41 4.96 5.33 13.38
CA ILE A 41 6.27 4.74 13.60
C ILE A 41 7.12 5.00 12.36
N LYS A 42 8.05 5.96 12.46
CA LYS A 42 8.99 6.25 11.37
C LYS A 42 9.88 5.02 11.16
N PRO A 43 9.88 4.41 9.98
CA PRO A 43 10.84 3.36 9.70
C PRO A 43 12.26 3.90 9.91
N LYS A 44 13.05 3.27 10.79
CA LYS A 44 14.40 3.70 11.15
C LYS A 44 15.39 3.74 9.97
N PHE A 45 15.01 3.22 8.82
CA PHE A 45 15.86 3.01 7.65
C PHE A 45 15.67 4.01 6.50
N LEU A 46 14.91 5.10 6.69
CA LEU A 46 14.72 6.11 5.64
C LEU A 46 15.99 6.91 5.32
N LYS A 47 17.00 6.88 6.21
CA LYS A 47 18.29 7.56 5.94
C LYS A 47 19.31 6.66 5.26
N ASP A 48 19.35 5.38 5.65
CA ASP A 48 20.32 4.41 5.14
C ASP A 48 19.58 3.14 4.73
N GLN A 49 19.39 2.93 3.44
CA GLN A 49 18.80 1.70 2.91
C GLN A 49 19.69 0.52 3.31
N LYS A 50 19.13 -0.43 4.06
CA LYS A 50 19.87 -1.61 4.49
C LYS A 50 19.60 -2.78 3.56
N PHE A 51 20.62 -3.22 2.88
CA PHE A 51 20.59 -4.45 2.10
C PHE A 51 21.33 -5.55 2.86
N SER A 52 20.88 -6.79 2.75
CA SER A 52 21.60 -7.95 3.28
C SER A 52 22.99 -8.14 2.64
N ASN A 53 23.16 -7.67 1.39
CA ASN A 53 24.44 -7.68 0.70
C ASN A 53 25.18 -6.34 0.93
N PRO A 54 26.36 -6.33 1.60
CA PRO A 54 27.13 -5.12 1.86
C PRO A 54 27.53 -4.33 0.61
N LEU A 55 27.82 -5.02 -0.51
CA LEU A 55 28.18 -4.36 -1.78
C LEU A 55 27.00 -3.57 -2.34
N LYS A 56 25.78 -4.06 -2.20
CA LYS A 56 24.57 -3.30 -2.56
C LYS A 56 24.39 -2.07 -1.68
N ASN A 57 24.67 -2.17 -0.37
CA ASN A 57 24.64 -1.01 0.53
C ASN A 57 25.59 0.09 0.05
N ILE A 58 26.84 -0.26 -0.25
CA ILE A 58 27.84 0.69 -0.74
C ILE A 58 27.39 1.29 -2.06
N TYR A 59 26.97 0.45 -3.00
CA TYR A 59 26.59 0.89 -4.35
C TYR A 59 25.41 1.86 -4.34
N TYR A 60 24.30 1.52 -3.68
CA TYR A 60 23.10 2.37 -3.68
C TYR A 60 23.22 3.59 -2.77
N ASN A 61 23.83 3.46 -1.57
CA ASN A 61 23.87 4.56 -0.60
C ASN A 61 25.01 5.54 -0.85
N TYR A 62 26.15 5.09 -1.40
CA TYR A 62 27.35 5.92 -1.53
C TYR A 62 27.75 6.22 -2.97
N ILE A 63 27.55 5.29 -3.90
CA ILE A 63 27.93 5.48 -5.32
C ILE A 63 26.78 6.12 -6.08
N LEU A 64 25.63 5.45 -6.17
CA LEU A 64 24.45 5.99 -6.87
C LEU A 64 23.73 7.07 -6.09
N ARG A 65 23.79 7.02 -4.76
CA ARG A 65 23.02 7.90 -3.85
C ARG A 65 21.53 7.94 -4.21
N GLU A 66 20.99 6.78 -4.59
CA GLU A 66 19.63 6.64 -5.10
C GLU A 66 18.68 6.17 -3.99
N ASN A 67 17.62 6.92 -3.77
CA ASN A 67 16.52 6.47 -2.91
C ASN A 67 15.63 5.50 -3.71
N LEU A 68 15.75 4.21 -3.44
CA LEU A 68 14.97 3.17 -4.12
C LEU A 68 13.46 3.27 -3.82
N ASN A 69 13.06 3.97 -2.76
CA ASN A 69 11.66 4.26 -2.47
C ASN A 69 11.17 5.58 -3.09
N SER A 70 11.96 6.23 -3.93
CA SER A 70 11.49 7.40 -4.69
C SER A 70 10.53 6.97 -5.81
N ILE A 71 9.60 7.85 -6.18
CA ILE A 71 8.66 7.60 -7.28
C ILE A 71 9.41 7.32 -8.60
N GLN A 72 10.57 7.96 -8.82
CA GLN A 72 11.40 7.74 -10.00
C GLN A 72 11.99 6.33 -10.03
N SER A 73 12.53 5.85 -8.90
CA SER A 73 13.10 4.51 -8.80
C SER A 73 12.03 3.43 -8.92
N VAL A 74 10.87 3.63 -8.30
CA VAL A 74 9.72 2.71 -8.44
C VAL A 74 9.18 2.71 -9.87
N SER A 75 9.05 3.87 -10.51
CA SER A 75 8.65 3.97 -11.92
C SER A 75 9.63 3.24 -12.86
N ARG A 76 10.94 3.34 -12.57
CA ARG A 76 11.96 2.60 -13.33
C ARG A 76 11.85 1.09 -13.15
N LEU A 77 11.57 0.63 -11.92
CA LEU A 77 11.35 -0.78 -11.62
C LEU A 77 10.13 -1.33 -12.39
N LEU A 78 9.09 -0.52 -12.51
CA LEU A 78 7.82 -0.87 -13.16
C LEU A 78 7.75 -0.48 -14.63
N LYS A 79 8.88 -0.12 -15.28
CA LYS A 79 8.91 0.37 -16.66
C LYS A 79 8.22 -0.54 -17.69
N GLY A 80 8.21 -1.85 -17.44
CA GLY A 80 7.53 -2.83 -18.30
C GLY A 80 6.01 -2.74 -18.28
N TYR A 81 5.44 -2.01 -17.31
CA TYR A 81 4.01 -1.84 -17.09
C TYR A 81 3.54 -0.39 -17.20
N ARG A 82 4.36 0.51 -17.77
CA ARG A 82 4.12 1.98 -17.75
C ARG A 82 2.74 2.38 -18.27
N ASP A 83 2.20 1.63 -19.22
CA ASP A 83 0.91 1.91 -19.82
C ASP A 83 -0.28 1.40 -18.98
N ASN A 84 0.01 0.56 -17.98
CA ASN A 84 -0.99 -0.04 -17.07
C ASN A 84 -0.94 0.59 -15.68
N ILE A 85 0.08 1.41 -15.34
CA ILE A 85 0.30 1.88 -13.98
C ILE A 85 0.17 3.40 -13.86
N ARG A 86 -0.38 3.82 -12.74
CA ARG A 86 -0.37 5.20 -12.26
C ARG A 86 0.19 5.24 -10.85
N LEU A 87 1.31 5.93 -10.65
CA LEU A 87 1.91 6.15 -9.33
C LEU A 87 1.59 7.56 -8.85
N ILE A 88 1.14 7.69 -7.62
CA ILE A 88 0.71 8.95 -7.02
C ILE A 88 1.44 9.11 -5.70
N ALA A 89 2.26 10.16 -5.59
CA ALA A 89 2.93 10.50 -4.35
C ALA A 89 2.02 11.34 -3.45
N GLY A 90 1.81 10.91 -2.22
CA GLY A 90 1.06 11.68 -1.24
C GLY A 90 0.50 10.87 -0.08
N ASP A 91 -0.05 11.60 0.87
CA ASP A 91 -0.76 11.07 2.02
C ASP A 91 -2.14 10.56 1.60
N THR A 92 -2.46 9.28 1.89
CA THR A 92 -3.74 8.64 1.57
C THR A 92 -4.94 9.45 2.08
N ASN A 93 -4.83 10.07 3.25
CA ASN A 93 -5.88 10.92 3.81
C ASN A 93 -6.31 12.09 2.89
N LYS A 94 -5.41 12.53 2.00
CA LYS A 94 -5.65 13.61 1.03
C LYS A 94 -5.92 13.04 -0.36
N VAL A 95 -4.99 12.23 -0.83
CA VAL A 95 -4.92 11.75 -2.22
C VAL A 95 -6.09 10.83 -2.60
N LEU A 96 -6.54 9.94 -1.70
CA LEU A 96 -7.64 9.01 -2.00
C LEU A 96 -8.95 9.73 -2.36
N LYS A 97 -9.17 10.94 -1.84
CA LYS A 97 -10.35 11.78 -2.15
C LYS A 97 -10.32 12.39 -3.55
N GLU A 98 -9.13 12.44 -4.16
CA GLU A 98 -8.89 13.05 -5.47
C GLU A 98 -8.80 12.01 -6.60
N ILE A 99 -8.80 10.73 -6.25
CA ILE A 99 -8.71 9.62 -7.21
C ILE A 99 -10.11 9.11 -7.53
N ASP A 100 -10.37 8.87 -8.81
CA ASP A 100 -11.55 8.10 -9.22
C ASP A 100 -11.35 6.62 -8.83
N LEU A 101 -12.09 6.18 -7.82
CA LEU A 101 -12.05 4.82 -7.27
C LEU A 101 -13.23 3.94 -7.76
N GLN A 102 -14.14 4.47 -8.57
CA GLN A 102 -15.36 3.74 -8.99
C GLN A 102 -15.07 2.44 -9.75
N ASN A 103 -13.96 2.41 -10.48
CA ASN A 103 -13.55 1.27 -11.30
C ASN A 103 -12.49 0.38 -10.64
N ILE A 104 -12.28 0.51 -9.34
CA ILE A 104 -11.36 -0.35 -8.59
C ILE A 104 -12.10 -1.61 -8.16
N ASP A 105 -11.56 -2.78 -8.50
CA ASP A 105 -12.12 -4.10 -8.16
C ASP A 105 -11.45 -4.72 -6.93
N PHE A 106 -10.18 -4.38 -6.70
CA PHE A 106 -9.37 -4.89 -5.60
C PHE A 106 -8.47 -3.80 -5.04
N THR A 107 -8.38 -3.72 -3.71
CA THR A 107 -7.46 -2.81 -3.03
C THR A 107 -6.58 -3.59 -2.06
N PHE A 108 -5.28 -3.34 -2.09
CA PHE A 108 -4.33 -3.76 -1.07
C PHE A 108 -3.95 -2.57 -0.19
N LEU A 109 -4.38 -2.59 1.05
CA LEU A 109 -4.14 -1.53 2.04
C LEU A 109 -2.97 -1.93 2.93
N ASP A 110 -1.82 -1.29 2.71
CA ASP A 110 -0.55 -1.47 3.44
C ASP A 110 0.03 -0.07 3.65
N GLY A 111 -0.71 0.76 4.38
CA GLY A 111 -0.45 2.19 4.51
C GLY A 111 -0.09 2.62 5.92
N GLY A 112 -0.76 3.64 6.43
CA GLY A 112 -0.53 4.13 7.80
C GLY A 112 -1.02 3.14 8.85
N HIS A 113 -0.30 3.09 9.98
CA HIS A 113 -0.55 2.13 11.06
C HIS A 113 -1.34 2.71 12.23
N SER A 114 -1.73 3.98 12.19
CA SER A 114 -2.59 4.56 13.22
C SER A 114 -4.05 4.20 12.98
N TYR A 115 -4.79 3.99 14.07
CA TYR A 115 -6.24 3.72 14.04
C TYR A 115 -6.98 4.72 13.13
N GLN A 116 -6.70 6.01 13.27
CA GLN A 116 -7.40 7.06 12.52
C GLN A 116 -7.11 7.00 11.02
N THR A 117 -5.86 6.73 10.62
CA THR A 117 -5.49 6.59 9.20
C THR A 117 -6.20 5.40 8.58
N VAL A 118 -6.17 4.24 9.26
CA VAL A 118 -6.81 3.01 8.75
C VAL A 118 -8.32 3.19 8.60
N ILE A 119 -8.99 3.77 9.62
CA ILE A 119 -10.44 4.06 9.55
C ILE A 119 -10.76 5.01 8.40
N ASN A 120 -9.96 6.05 8.20
CA ASN A 120 -10.19 7.01 7.13
C ASN A 120 -10.02 6.37 5.74
N ASP A 121 -8.95 5.61 5.55
CA ASP A 121 -8.68 4.92 4.29
C ASP A 121 -9.77 3.90 3.97
N LEU A 122 -10.18 3.07 4.95
CA LEU A 122 -11.27 2.12 4.79
C LEU A 122 -12.60 2.81 4.47
N THR A 123 -12.89 3.94 5.12
CA THR A 123 -14.13 4.69 4.87
C THR A 123 -14.18 5.21 3.43
N ILE A 124 -13.11 5.84 2.96
CA ILE A 124 -13.04 6.37 1.59
C ILE A 124 -13.16 5.25 0.55
N LEU A 125 -12.42 4.16 0.75
CA LEU A 125 -12.45 3.01 -0.14
C LEU A 125 -13.84 2.37 -0.17
N TYR A 126 -14.44 2.11 0.98
CA TYR A 126 -15.77 1.50 1.10
C TYR A 126 -16.85 2.35 0.45
N ASP A 127 -16.87 3.66 0.74
CA ASP A 127 -17.87 4.57 0.17
C ASP A 127 -17.78 4.64 -1.36
N SER A 128 -16.57 4.50 -1.91
CA SER A 128 -16.34 4.46 -3.35
C SER A 128 -16.69 3.12 -4.00
N MET A 129 -16.80 2.06 -3.20
CA MET A 129 -16.95 0.68 -3.67
C MET A 129 -18.29 0.04 -3.33
N LYS A 130 -19.13 0.66 -2.49
CA LYS A 130 -20.32 0.03 -1.88
C LYS A 130 -21.38 -0.50 -2.84
N ASP A 131 -21.41 0.00 -4.06
CA ASP A 131 -22.38 -0.43 -5.07
C ASP A 131 -21.94 -1.65 -5.89
N LYS A 132 -20.75 -2.19 -5.60
CA LYS A 132 -20.17 -3.33 -6.33
C LYS A 132 -19.50 -4.27 -5.35
N LYS A 133 -19.65 -5.58 -5.59
CA LYS A 133 -18.93 -6.58 -4.80
C LYS A 133 -17.43 -6.47 -5.09
N LYS A 134 -16.66 -6.02 -4.12
CA LYS A 134 -15.22 -5.75 -4.21
C LYS A 134 -14.48 -6.28 -2.98
N VAL A 135 -13.15 -6.30 -3.06
CA VAL A 135 -12.30 -6.83 -2.02
C VAL A 135 -11.29 -5.78 -1.56
N ILE A 136 -11.21 -5.55 -0.26
CA ILE A 136 -10.14 -4.80 0.38
C ILE A 136 -9.32 -5.79 1.19
N LEU A 137 -8.05 -5.98 0.84
CA LEU A 137 -7.08 -6.79 1.58
C LEU A 137 -6.18 -5.86 2.39
N CYS A 138 -6.20 -6.00 3.71
CA CYS A 138 -5.40 -5.17 4.62
C CYS A 138 -4.24 -5.98 5.19
N ASP A 139 -3.03 -5.39 5.20
CA ASP A 139 -1.86 -5.95 5.89
C ASP A 139 -1.89 -5.66 7.41
N ASP A 140 -0.96 -6.21 8.15
CA ASP A 140 -0.70 -5.97 9.58
C ASP A 140 -1.86 -6.31 10.54
N TYR A 141 -2.76 -7.20 10.12
CA TYR A 141 -3.93 -7.62 10.92
C TYR A 141 -3.67 -8.88 11.75
N GLY A 142 -3.04 -9.88 11.17
CA GLY A 142 -2.87 -11.19 11.81
C GLY A 142 -1.62 -11.29 12.69
N LYS A 143 -1.47 -12.41 13.39
CA LYS A 143 -0.40 -12.63 14.38
C LYS A 143 1.03 -12.51 13.84
N GLU A 144 1.23 -12.75 12.55
CA GLU A 144 2.57 -12.68 11.93
C GLU A 144 3.05 -11.24 11.66
N SER A 145 2.12 -10.29 11.56
CA SER A 145 2.43 -8.89 11.28
C SER A 145 1.55 -7.95 12.12
N TYR A 146 1.30 -8.34 13.37
CA TYR A 146 0.31 -7.73 14.23
C TYR A 146 0.63 -6.29 14.65
N ILE A 147 -0.26 -5.37 14.28
CA ILE A 147 -0.29 -4.00 14.80
C ILE A 147 -1.64 -3.76 15.48
N PRO A 148 -1.68 -3.59 16.82
CA PRO A 148 -2.94 -3.51 17.57
C PRO A 148 -3.92 -2.45 17.09
N GLU A 149 -3.42 -1.29 16.65
CA GLU A 149 -4.24 -0.19 16.15
C GLU A 149 -4.88 -0.52 14.80
N VAL A 150 -4.16 -1.23 13.94
CA VAL A 150 -4.65 -1.69 12.63
C VAL A 150 -5.76 -2.72 12.83
N GLU A 151 -5.51 -3.75 13.66
CA GLU A 151 -6.51 -4.77 13.97
C GLU A 151 -7.78 -4.15 14.55
N LYS A 152 -7.62 -3.25 15.53
CA LYS A 152 -8.76 -2.56 16.17
C LYS A 152 -9.56 -1.76 15.14
N ALA A 153 -8.89 -0.99 14.28
CA ALA A 153 -9.56 -0.18 13.27
C ALA A 153 -10.36 -1.04 12.29
N ILE A 154 -9.78 -2.13 11.81
CA ILE A 154 -10.44 -3.06 10.87
C ILE A 154 -11.65 -3.72 11.53
N ASN A 155 -11.51 -4.19 12.77
CA ASN A 155 -12.62 -4.82 13.52
C ASN A 155 -13.77 -3.85 13.79
N ASP A 156 -13.46 -2.63 14.24
CA ASP A 156 -14.48 -1.60 14.49
C ASP A 156 -15.18 -1.19 13.19
N PHE A 157 -14.45 -1.05 12.10
CA PHE A 157 -14.97 -0.70 10.80
C PHE A 157 -15.91 -1.77 10.24
N THR A 158 -15.47 -3.03 10.22
CA THR A 158 -16.25 -4.15 9.68
C THR A 158 -17.50 -4.41 10.51
N LYS A 159 -17.41 -4.32 11.84
CA LYS A 159 -18.57 -4.43 12.74
C LYS A 159 -19.58 -3.32 12.51
N LYS A 160 -19.12 -2.06 12.40
CA LYS A 160 -19.99 -0.89 12.16
C LYS A 160 -20.77 -1.01 10.86
N ASN A 161 -20.15 -1.53 9.82
CA ASN A 161 -20.73 -1.62 8.48
C ASN A 161 -21.33 -2.99 8.16
N ASN A 162 -21.37 -3.93 9.15
CA ASN A 162 -21.87 -5.29 8.99
C ASN A 162 -21.23 -6.05 7.81
N LEU A 163 -19.89 -5.93 7.67
CA LEU A 163 -19.13 -6.53 6.59
C LEU A 163 -18.53 -7.87 6.98
N LYS A 164 -18.35 -8.74 5.99
CA LYS A 164 -17.67 -10.02 6.18
C LYS A 164 -16.15 -9.78 6.24
N LEU A 165 -15.53 -10.32 7.30
CA LEU A 165 -14.09 -10.28 7.52
C LEU A 165 -13.54 -11.71 7.52
N ASN A 166 -12.54 -11.98 6.70
CA ASN A 166 -11.81 -13.25 6.67
C ASN A 166 -10.34 -12.99 7.03
N LEU A 167 -9.74 -13.92 7.80
CA LEU A 167 -8.29 -13.91 8.05
C LEU A 167 -7.60 -14.78 7.00
N ILE A 168 -6.65 -14.21 6.26
CA ILE A 168 -5.86 -14.88 5.23
C ILE A 168 -4.41 -15.02 5.71
N GLU A 169 -3.87 -16.25 5.64
CA GLU A 169 -2.47 -16.57 5.98
C GLU A 169 -2.01 -16.03 7.35
N ASN A 170 -2.90 -15.98 8.35
CA ASN A 170 -2.63 -15.43 9.68
C ASN A 170 -2.03 -14.00 9.69
N ARG A 171 -2.14 -13.28 8.59
CA ARG A 171 -1.53 -11.98 8.39
C ARG A 171 -2.50 -10.92 7.87
N PHE A 172 -3.30 -11.27 6.88
CA PHE A 172 -4.12 -10.29 6.17
C PHE A 172 -5.59 -10.36 6.59
N ALA A 173 -6.23 -9.18 6.64
CA ALA A 173 -7.68 -9.08 6.73
C ALA A 173 -8.29 -8.88 5.35
N GLU A 174 -9.12 -9.80 4.90
CA GLU A 174 -9.91 -9.66 3.68
C GLU A 174 -11.31 -9.16 4.05
N ILE A 175 -11.69 -8.00 3.53
CA ILE A 175 -13.01 -7.39 3.67
C ILE A 175 -13.71 -7.48 2.32
N ILE A 176 -14.90 -8.09 2.31
CA ILE A 176 -15.76 -8.20 1.11
C ILE A 176 -16.92 -7.21 1.28
N THR A 177 -16.98 -6.23 0.39
CA THR A 177 -18.00 -5.18 0.37
C THR A 177 -19.22 -5.57 -0.44
#